data_d6d1dbad6f7ac2569200ba05c5d71d3d
#
_entry.id   d6d1dbad6f7ac2569200ba05c5d71d3d
#
_cell.length_a   1.000
_cell.length_b   1.000
_cell.length_c   1.000
_cell.angle_alpha   90.00
_cell.angle_beta   90.00
_cell.angle_gamma   90.00
#
_symmetry.space_group_name_H-M   'P 1'
#
loop_
_entity.id
_entity.type
_entity.pdbx_description
1 polymer ?
#
loop_
_entity_poly.entity_id
_entity_poly.type
_entity_poly.pdbx_seq_one_letter_code
_entity_poly.pdbx_strand_id
1 'polypeptide(L)'
;MLQLNISRLTLSEDGDTFLALEKIPAMQRRRLSSIAKIALNSAIQSLQGIQVDYIVWSSQYGDEEKTLKILQDVLSDQTPSPTLFSTSVHNAVSGLYSIFCQDDTLATSLAASWSEALVEAY
;
A
#
# COMPACT_ATOMS: atom_id res chain seq x y z
N MET A 1 22.60 -19.53 -4.52
CA MET A 1 22.64 -18.13 -4.03
C MET A 1 21.66 -17.30 -4.86
N LEU A 2 20.82 -16.54 -4.20
CA LEU A 2 19.85 -15.67 -4.85
C LEU A 2 20.57 -14.44 -5.44
N GLN A 3 20.37 -14.17 -6.72
CA GLN A 3 20.87 -12.95 -7.37
C GLN A 3 19.67 -12.15 -7.89
N LEU A 4 19.60 -10.88 -7.50
CA LEU A 4 18.54 -9.95 -7.92
C LEU A 4 19.18 -8.74 -8.59
N ASN A 5 18.60 -8.31 -9.70
CA ASN A 5 18.96 -7.07 -10.36
C ASN A 5 17.90 -6.01 -10.03
N ILE A 6 18.31 -4.94 -9.36
CA ILE A 6 17.44 -3.81 -9.05
C ILE A 6 17.58 -2.78 -10.17
N SER A 7 16.54 -2.65 -10.99
CA SER A 7 16.52 -1.68 -12.09
C SER A 7 16.13 -0.29 -11.64
N ARG A 8 15.34 -0.19 -10.57
CA ARG A 8 14.88 1.10 -10.00
C ARG A 8 14.61 0.97 -8.51
N LEU A 9 14.98 1.99 -7.77
CA LEU A 9 14.67 2.16 -6.35
C LEU A 9 14.00 3.51 -6.13
N THR A 10 12.82 3.51 -5.53
CA THR A 10 12.10 4.71 -5.15
C THR A 10 11.89 4.71 -3.64
N LEU A 11 12.26 5.80 -2.99
CA LEU A 11 12.05 6.02 -1.56
C LEU A 11 11.01 7.11 -1.37
N SER A 12 10.09 6.91 -0.45
CA SER A 12 9.10 7.91 -0.03
C SER A 12 9.00 7.90 1.48
N GLU A 13 8.88 9.08 2.08
CA GLU A 13 8.78 9.27 3.52
C GLU A 13 7.48 9.98 3.88
N ASP A 14 7.09 9.89 5.16
CA ASP A 14 5.96 10.65 5.66
C ASP A 14 6.30 12.14 5.63
N GLY A 15 5.36 12.94 5.13
CA GLY A 15 5.57 14.38 4.93
C GLY A 15 6.11 14.77 3.55
N ASP A 16 6.45 13.81 2.69
CA ASP A 16 6.81 14.08 1.31
C ASP A 16 5.65 14.68 0.51
N THR A 17 5.98 15.39 -0.57
CA THR A 17 4.99 15.81 -1.57
C THR A 17 4.71 14.62 -2.50
N PHE A 18 3.53 14.02 -2.37
CA PHE A 18 3.14 12.84 -3.14
C PHE A 18 2.54 13.21 -4.49
N LEU A 19 3.38 13.67 -5.43
CA LEU A 19 2.94 14.12 -6.76
C LEU A 19 2.29 13.00 -7.58
N ALA A 20 2.76 11.77 -7.45
CA ALA A 20 2.17 10.63 -8.16
C ALA A 20 0.72 10.36 -7.74
N LEU A 21 0.32 10.77 -6.54
CA LEU A 21 -1.05 10.61 -6.04
C LEU A 21 -2.04 11.63 -6.60
N GLU A 22 -1.59 12.64 -7.33
CA GLU A 22 -2.49 13.62 -7.96
C GLU A 22 -3.42 12.98 -8.99
N LYS A 23 -3.05 11.83 -9.54
CA LYS A 23 -3.90 11.01 -10.41
C LYS A 23 -5.13 10.43 -9.69
N ILE A 24 -5.07 10.31 -8.35
CA ILE A 24 -6.14 9.79 -7.54
C ILE A 24 -7.09 10.95 -7.19
N PRO A 25 -8.42 10.78 -7.34
CA PRO A 25 -9.37 11.82 -6.97
C PRO A 25 -9.18 12.30 -5.52
N ALA A 26 -9.27 13.61 -5.30
CA ALA A 26 -8.95 14.24 -4.01
C ALA A 26 -9.74 13.64 -2.83
N MET A 27 -11.02 13.29 -3.02
CA MET A 27 -11.85 12.69 -1.98
C MET A 27 -11.29 11.32 -1.54
N GLN A 28 -10.79 10.53 -2.49
CA GLN A 28 -10.21 9.22 -2.20
C GLN A 28 -8.83 9.36 -1.55
N ARG A 29 -8.00 10.30 -2.03
CA ARG A 29 -6.69 10.60 -1.42
C ARG A 29 -6.79 10.96 0.06
N ARG A 30 -7.81 11.74 0.44
CA ARG A 30 -8.02 12.15 1.84
C ARG A 30 -8.32 10.99 2.79
N ARG A 31 -8.76 9.86 2.26
CA ARG A 31 -9.08 8.65 3.03
C ARG A 31 -7.90 7.70 3.16
N LEU A 32 -6.80 7.97 2.46
CA LEU A 32 -5.59 7.17 2.56
C LEU A 32 -4.86 7.46 3.87
N SER A 33 -4.41 6.42 4.55
CA SER A 33 -3.47 6.54 5.67
C SER A 33 -2.09 6.96 5.20
N SER A 34 -1.21 7.36 6.11
CA SER A 34 0.18 7.72 5.79
C SER A 34 0.89 6.59 5.06
N ILE A 35 0.80 5.35 5.56
CA ILE A 35 1.45 4.20 4.93
C ILE A 35 0.90 3.91 3.54
N ALA A 36 -0.42 4.04 3.34
CA ALA A 36 -1.02 3.84 2.03
C ALA A 36 -0.54 4.90 1.02
N LYS A 37 -0.41 6.17 1.43
CA LYS A 37 0.13 7.24 0.57
C LYS A 37 1.57 6.96 0.16
N ILE A 38 2.43 6.59 1.12
CA ILE A 38 3.83 6.24 0.88
C ILE A 38 3.94 5.09 -0.11
N ALA A 39 3.23 4.00 0.14
CA ALA A 39 3.28 2.79 -0.67
C ALA A 39 2.77 3.03 -2.10
N LEU A 40 1.60 3.67 -2.24
CA LEU A 40 1.03 3.99 -3.55
C LEU A 40 1.90 4.96 -4.35
N ASN A 41 2.41 6.01 -3.71
CA ASN A 41 3.30 6.97 -4.36
C ASN A 41 4.58 6.29 -4.87
N SER A 42 5.22 5.47 -4.04
CA SER A 42 6.43 4.73 -4.40
C SER A 42 6.18 3.77 -5.56
N ALA A 43 5.08 3.02 -5.53
CA ALA A 43 4.72 2.09 -6.58
C ALA A 43 4.47 2.81 -7.91
N ILE A 44 3.66 3.86 -7.91
CA ILE A 44 3.33 4.63 -9.13
C ILE A 44 4.58 5.28 -9.72
N GLN A 45 5.45 5.86 -8.88
CA GLN A 45 6.72 6.44 -9.33
C GLN A 45 7.68 5.39 -9.88
N SER A 46 7.77 4.22 -9.23
CA SER A 46 8.67 3.16 -9.67
C SER A 46 8.26 2.58 -11.01
N LEU A 47 6.97 2.35 -11.21
CA LEU A 47 6.46 1.71 -12.41
C LEU A 47 6.36 2.68 -13.58
N GLN A 48 5.98 3.94 -13.34
CA GLN A 48 5.81 4.95 -14.41
C GLN A 48 4.97 4.44 -15.59
N GLY A 49 3.92 3.68 -15.30
CA GLY A 49 3.06 3.07 -16.32
C GLY A 49 3.63 1.83 -17.01
N ILE A 50 4.79 1.34 -16.60
CA ILE A 50 5.34 0.06 -17.08
C ILE A 50 4.55 -1.07 -16.43
N GLN A 51 4.07 -1.99 -17.25
CA GLN A 51 3.44 -3.20 -16.76
C GLN A 51 4.50 -4.22 -16.35
N VAL A 52 4.30 -4.84 -15.19
CA VAL A 52 5.16 -5.89 -14.66
C VAL A 52 4.38 -7.20 -14.57
N ASP A 53 5.08 -8.32 -14.43
CA ASP A 53 4.45 -9.63 -14.37
C ASP A 53 3.88 -9.96 -12.99
N TYR A 54 4.46 -9.38 -11.94
CA TYR A 54 4.10 -9.68 -10.56
C TYR A 54 4.45 -8.53 -9.62
N ILE A 55 3.59 -8.27 -8.63
CA ILE A 55 3.80 -7.24 -7.62
C ILE A 55 3.74 -7.87 -6.23
N VAL A 56 4.74 -7.63 -5.42
CA VAL A 56 4.74 -8.02 -3.99
C VAL A 56 4.60 -6.78 -3.13
N TRP A 57 3.53 -6.74 -2.36
CA TRP A 57 3.29 -5.74 -1.33
C TRP A 57 3.68 -6.31 0.03
N SER A 58 4.63 -5.71 0.70
CA SER A 58 5.08 -6.18 1.99
C SER A 58 5.01 -5.09 3.05
N SER A 59 4.44 -5.44 4.18
CA SER A 59 4.42 -4.60 5.37
C SER A 59 4.37 -5.50 6.60
N GLN A 60 5.23 -5.24 7.58
CA GLN A 60 5.29 -6.06 8.78
C GLN A 60 3.99 -6.00 9.59
N TYR A 61 3.38 -4.83 9.69
CA TYR A 61 2.22 -4.58 10.56
C TYR A 61 0.97 -4.08 9.81
N GLY A 62 1.07 -3.87 8.50
CA GLY A 62 -0.06 -3.33 7.72
C GLY A 62 -0.40 -1.88 8.05
N ASP A 63 -1.68 -1.55 8.00
CA ASP A 63 -2.19 -0.21 8.29
C ASP A 63 -2.55 -0.08 9.78
N GLU A 64 -1.53 0.10 10.63
CA GLU A 64 -1.70 0.23 12.06
C GLU A 64 -2.56 1.43 12.47
N GLU A 65 -2.44 2.56 11.76
CA GLU A 65 -3.21 3.78 12.02
C GLU A 65 -4.71 3.48 12.03
N LYS A 66 -5.21 2.79 11.02
CA LYS A 66 -6.62 2.41 10.90
C LYS A 66 -7.00 1.33 11.89
N THR A 67 -6.13 0.37 12.11
CA THR A 67 -6.37 -0.72 13.09
C THR A 67 -6.52 -0.16 14.50
N LEU A 68 -5.64 0.75 14.90
CA LEU A 68 -5.72 1.41 16.20
C LEU A 68 -6.99 2.25 16.34
N LYS A 69 -7.40 2.95 15.28
CA LYS A 69 -8.64 3.72 15.30
C LYS A 69 -9.87 2.83 15.49
N ILE A 70 -9.93 1.71 14.79
CA ILE A 70 -11.01 0.71 14.94
C ILE A 70 -11.03 0.18 16.38
N LEU A 71 -9.87 -0.16 16.94
CA LEU A 71 -9.76 -0.66 18.30
C LEU A 71 -10.25 0.38 19.33
N GLN A 72 -9.89 1.65 19.15
CA GLN A 72 -10.37 2.74 20.00
C GLN A 72 -11.89 2.89 19.94
N ASP A 73 -12.48 2.80 18.73
CA ASP A 73 -13.93 2.88 18.57
C ASP A 73 -14.63 1.72 19.32
N VAL A 74 -14.15 0.50 19.17
CA VAL A 74 -14.68 -0.69 19.86
C VAL A 74 -14.57 -0.55 21.39
N LEU A 75 -13.41 -0.13 21.89
CA LEU A 75 -13.19 0.04 23.34
C LEU A 75 -14.04 1.18 23.93
N SER A 76 -14.53 2.09 23.10
CA SER A 76 -15.39 3.20 23.49
C SER A 76 -16.88 2.94 23.20
N ASP A 77 -17.26 1.68 22.96
CA ASP A 77 -18.63 1.27 22.58
C ASP A 77 -19.15 2.00 21.33
N GLN A 78 -18.24 2.43 20.44
CA GLN A 78 -18.59 3.03 19.17
C GLN A 78 -18.55 1.97 18.06
N THR A 79 -19.47 2.05 17.11
CA THR A 79 -19.44 1.19 15.93
C THR A 79 -18.39 1.69 14.95
N PRO A 80 -17.36 0.89 14.62
CA PRO A 80 -16.36 1.27 13.63
C PRO A 80 -16.98 1.54 12.26
N SER A 81 -16.45 2.52 11.55
CA SER A 81 -16.87 2.81 10.17
C SER A 81 -16.59 1.60 9.25
N PRO A 82 -17.57 1.12 8.46
CA PRO A 82 -17.36 0.06 7.48
C PRO A 82 -16.25 0.41 6.47
N THR A 83 -16.14 1.66 6.07
CA THR A 83 -15.09 2.13 5.17
C THR A 83 -13.72 2.05 5.83
N LEU A 84 -13.62 2.42 7.10
CA LEU A 84 -12.38 2.31 7.85
C LEU A 84 -11.95 0.83 7.98
N PHE A 85 -12.90 -0.03 8.31
CA PHE A 85 -12.66 -1.47 8.43
C PHE A 85 -12.18 -2.08 7.10
N SER A 86 -12.89 -1.84 6.01
CA SER A 86 -12.57 -2.41 4.69
C SER A 86 -11.21 -1.96 4.15
N THR A 87 -10.72 -0.79 4.58
CA THR A 87 -9.43 -0.27 4.17
C THR A 87 -8.30 -0.50 5.18
N SER A 88 -8.58 -1.15 6.32
CA SER A 88 -7.59 -1.52 7.33
C SER A 88 -6.92 -2.88 7.05
N VAL A 89 -7.53 -3.72 6.24
CA VAL A 89 -7.01 -5.05 5.93
C VAL A 89 -5.69 -4.97 5.17
N HIS A 90 -4.83 -5.97 5.37
CA HIS A 90 -3.44 -5.94 4.91
C HIS A 90 -3.30 -5.76 3.39
N ASN A 91 -4.20 -6.32 2.60
CA ASN A 91 -4.20 -6.22 1.14
C ASN A 91 -4.95 -5.00 0.59
N ALA A 92 -5.42 -4.08 1.42
CA ALA A 92 -6.19 -2.92 0.97
C ALA A 92 -5.39 -2.01 0.04
N VAL A 93 -4.09 -1.79 0.31
CA VAL A 93 -3.22 -0.95 -0.52
C VAL A 93 -3.04 -1.54 -1.91
N SER A 94 -2.85 -2.86 -2.00
CA SER A 94 -2.78 -3.60 -3.27
C SER A 94 -4.06 -3.42 -4.10
N GLY A 95 -5.23 -3.59 -3.47
CA GLY A 95 -6.52 -3.38 -4.12
C GLY A 95 -6.73 -1.94 -4.59
N LEU A 96 -6.35 -0.96 -3.78
CA LEU A 96 -6.42 0.46 -4.16
C LEU A 96 -5.52 0.78 -5.34
N TYR A 97 -4.30 0.26 -5.35
CA TYR A 97 -3.39 0.42 -6.49
C TYR A 97 -4.02 -0.11 -7.78
N SER A 98 -4.52 -1.34 -7.75
CA SER A 98 -5.17 -1.98 -8.90
C SER A 98 -6.33 -1.14 -9.45
N ILE A 99 -7.17 -0.60 -8.56
CA ILE A 99 -8.31 0.25 -8.95
C ILE A 99 -7.85 1.58 -9.53
N PHE A 100 -6.93 2.29 -8.86
CA PHE A 100 -6.52 3.63 -9.26
C PHE A 100 -5.66 3.64 -10.52
N CYS A 101 -4.84 2.62 -10.71
CA CYS A 101 -3.95 2.49 -11.87
C CYS A 101 -4.56 1.67 -12.99
N GLN A 102 -5.77 1.08 -12.79
CA GLN A 102 -6.39 0.15 -13.74
C GLN A 102 -5.42 -0.96 -14.14
N ASP A 103 -4.73 -1.51 -13.15
CA ASP A 103 -3.68 -2.51 -13.29
C ASP A 103 -4.15 -3.82 -12.67
N ASP A 104 -4.29 -4.85 -13.49
CA ASP A 104 -4.73 -6.20 -13.12
C ASP A 104 -3.57 -7.18 -12.91
N THR A 105 -2.35 -6.67 -12.79
CA THR A 105 -1.16 -7.47 -12.51
C THR A 105 -1.35 -8.31 -11.26
N LEU A 106 -0.96 -9.58 -11.35
CA LEU A 106 -0.99 -10.50 -10.21
C LEU A 106 -0.20 -9.92 -9.04
N ALA A 107 -0.81 -9.89 -7.88
CA ALA A 107 -0.21 -9.29 -6.69
C ALA A 107 -0.39 -10.15 -5.45
N THR A 108 0.62 -10.16 -4.59
CA THR A 108 0.59 -10.78 -3.27
C THR A 108 0.83 -9.72 -2.19
N SER A 109 0.10 -9.82 -1.10
CA SER A 109 0.30 -8.99 0.09
C SER A 109 0.82 -9.84 1.24
N LEU A 110 1.97 -9.48 1.79
CA LEU A 110 2.67 -10.23 2.82
C LEU A 110 2.80 -9.42 4.12
N ALA A 111 2.50 -10.06 5.24
CA ALA A 111 2.91 -9.58 6.56
C ALA A 111 4.36 -10.04 6.83
N ALA A 112 5.32 -9.37 6.23
CA ALA A 112 6.69 -9.85 6.14
C ALA A 112 7.70 -8.71 6.10
N SER A 113 8.97 -9.06 6.39
CA SER A 113 10.10 -8.17 6.22
C SER A 113 10.45 -7.97 4.73
N TRP A 114 11.28 -6.97 4.46
CA TRP A 114 11.75 -6.69 3.10
C TRP A 114 12.52 -7.87 2.49
N SER A 115 13.32 -8.57 3.27
CA SER A 115 14.08 -9.75 2.79
C SER A 115 13.16 -10.91 2.39
N GLU A 116 12.10 -11.14 3.14
CA GLU A 116 11.09 -12.17 2.80
C GLU A 116 10.30 -11.78 1.55
N ALA A 117 9.99 -10.49 1.38
CA ALA A 117 9.35 -9.98 0.18
C ALA A 117 10.21 -10.20 -1.09
N LEU A 118 11.53 -10.04 -0.98
CA LEU A 118 12.45 -10.33 -2.08
C LEU A 118 12.46 -11.81 -2.46
N VAL A 119 12.38 -12.70 -1.49
CA VAL A 119 12.28 -14.16 -1.75
C VAL A 119 10.99 -14.49 -2.45
N GLU A 120 9.87 -13.89 -2.05
CA GLU A 120 8.57 -14.08 -2.71
C GLU A 120 8.58 -13.56 -4.15
N ALA A 121 9.26 -12.45 -4.40
CA ALA A 121 9.32 -11.84 -5.73
C ALA A 121 10.24 -12.59 -6.71
N TYR A 122 11.13 -13.46 -6.20
CA TYR A 122 12.07 -14.24 -7.00
C TYR A 122 11.41 -15.48 -7.63
#